data_576d3920afd0873bc1072e4afa90d119
#
_entry.id   576d3920afd0873bc1072e4afa90d119
#
_cell.length_a   1.000
_cell.length_b   1.000
_cell.length_c   1.000
_cell.angle_alpha   90.00
_cell.angle_beta   90.00
_cell.angle_gamma   90.00
#
_symmetry.space_group_name_H-M   'P 1'
#
loop_
_entity.id
_entity.type
_entity.pdbx_description
1 polymer ?
#
loop_
_entity_poly.entity_id
_entity_poly.type
_entity_poly.pdbx_seq_one_letter_code
_entity_poly.pdbx_strand_id
1 'polypeptide(L)'
;MPRGGYMVSVCIGVWLLGMVVWAQSARPKAIMETSKGRIVIELYKDEAPKTVENFIKLAKQGVYNGLRFHRVIPDFMIQTGDPAGNGTGGPGYTFEDEFAPALRHDGPGVVSMANRGPNTNGSQFFITLAATPWLDDRHTIFGHVVEGQPIVEQIAAVERDANDRPLADVVMKQVTIVE
;
A
#
# COMPACT_ATOMS: atom_id res chain seq x y z
N MET A 1 -4.27 -55.05 -66.82
CA MET A 1 -3.42 -53.98 -66.25
C MET A 1 -4.28 -53.20 -65.20
N PRO A 2 -4.10 -53.40 -63.90
CA PRO A 2 -4.84 -52.68 -62.91
C PRO A 2 -4.04 -51.47 -62.45
N ARG A 3 -4.73 -50.29 -62.40
CA ARG A 3 -4.21 -49.03 -61.89
C ARG A 3 -4.34 -49.00 -60.37
N GLY A 4 -3.21 -48.89 -59.64
CA GLY A 4 -3.16 -48.74 -58.24
C GLY A 4 -3.43 -47.28 -57.86
N GLY A 5 -4.50 -47.07 -57.04
CA GLY A 5 -4.76 -45.78 -56.43
C GLY A 5 -4.06 -45.66 -55.07
N TYR A 6 -3.20 -44.66 -54.92
CA TYR A 6 -2.58 -44.32 -53.64
C TYR A 6 -3.52 -43.44 -52.81
N MET A 7 -3.98 -43.96 -51.68
CA MET A 7 -4.73 -43.21 -50.68
C MET A 7 -3.75 -42.41 -49.84
N VAL A 8 -3.76 -41.07 -49.97
CA VAL A 8 -2.98 -40.17 -49.09
C VAL A 8 -3.82 -39.89 -47.87
N SER A 9 -3.42 -40.44 -46.73
CA SER A 9 -4.04 -40.18 -45.42
C SER A 9 -3.47 -38.87 -44.87
N VAL A 10 -4.28 -37.81 -44.84
CA VAL A 10 -3.93 -36.52 -44.24
C VAL A 10 -4.28 -36.59 -42.75
N CYS A 11 -3.26 -36.76 -41.91
CA CYS A 11 -3.43 -36.60 -40.45
C CYS A 11 -3.48 -35.12 -40.11
N ILE A 12 -4.67 -34.59 -39.79
CA ILE A 12 -4.86 -33.26 -39.23
C ILE A 12 -4.51 -33.32 -37.72
N GLY A 13 -3.31 -32.91 -37.38
CA GLY A 13 -2.90 -32.73 -35.98
C GLY A 13 -3.60 -31.48 -35.39
N VAL A 14 -4.55 -31.73 -34.50
CA VAL A 14 -5.17 -30.65 -33.70
C VAL A 14 -4.22 -30.26 -32.56
N TRP A 15 -3.51 -29.15 -32.71
CA TRP A 15 -2.72 -28.56 -31.63
C TRP A 15 -3.68 -27.82 -30.67
N LEU A 16 -4.00 -28.44 -29.55
CA LEU A 16 -4.63 -27.78 -28.44
C LEU A 16 -3.61 -26.84 -27.76
N LEU A 17 -3.59 -25.57 -28.14
CA LEU A 17 -2.91 -24.51 -27.38
C LEU A 17 -3.60 -24.35 -26.04
N GLY A 18 -3.06 -25.01 -25.01
CA GLY A 18 -3.46 -24.77 -23.61
C GLY A 18 -3.11 -23.34 -23.23
N MET A 19 -4.11 -22.44 -23.16
CA MET A 19 -3.93 -21.15 -22.50
C MET A 19 -3.71 -21.41 -21.01
N VAL A 20 -2.44 -21.28 -20.56
CA VAL A 20 -2.14 -21.18 -19.14
C VAL A 20 -2.57 -19.80 -18.68
N VAL A 21 -3.80 -19.70 -18.16
CA VAL A 21 -4.26 -18.50 -17.47
C VAL A 21 -3.52 -18.46 -16.13
N TRP A 22 -2.49 -17.63 -16.04
CA TRP A 22 -1.89 -17.28 -14.76
C TRP A 22 -2.94 -16.52 -13.96
N ALA A 23 -3.54 -17.15 -12.97
CA ALA A 23 -4.35 -16.46 -11.99
C ALA A 23 -3.41 -15.51 -11.22
N GLN A 24 -3.47 -14.24 -11.55
CA GLN A 24 -2.81 -13.19 -10.77
C GLN A 24 -3.45 -13.21 -9.39
N SER A 25 -2.70 -13.58 -8.35
CA SER A 25 -3.21 -13.59 -6.98
C SER A 25 -3.70 -12.17 -6.66
N ALA A 26 -4.90 -12.06 -6.10
CA ALA A 26 -5.43 -10.77 -5.71
C ALA A 26 -4.44 -10.11 -4.73
N ARG A 27 -4.16 -8.82 -4.94
CA ARG A 27 -3.31 -8.05 -4.02
C ARG A 27 -3.93 -8.02 -2.63
N PRO A 28 -3.15 -8.21 -1.56
CA PRO A 28 -3.66 -8.12 -0.20
C PRO A 28 -4.23 -6.72 0.06
N LYS A 29 -5.24 -6.64 0.92
CA LYS A 29 -5.84 -5.37 1.33
C LYS A 29 -5.73 -5.18 2.84
N ALA A 30 -5.52 -3.94 3.25
CA ALA A 30 -5.62 -3.53 4.65
C ALA A 30 -6.90 -2.73 4.84
N ILE A 31 -7.75 -3.18 5.77
CA ILE A 31 -8.94 -2.45 6.22
C ILE A 31 -8.55 -1.71 7.50
N MET A 32 -8.53 -0.40 7.44
CA MET A 32 -8.21 0.50 8.53
C MET A 32 -9.49 1.14 9.07
N GLU A 33 -9.93 0.74 10.25
CA GLU A 33 -11.02 1.38 10.97
C GLU A 33 -10.47 2.57 11.76
N THR A 34 -10.96 3.76 11.49
CA THR A 34 -10.54 4.98 12.20
C THR A 34 -11.68 5.58 13.02
N SER A 35 -11.38 6.59 13.84
CA SER A 35 -12.40 7.38 14.53
C SER A 35 -13.26 8.25 13.59
N LYS A 36 -12.83 8.42 12.31
CA LYS A 36 -13.54 9.18 11.27
C LYS A 36 -14.24 8.29 10.23
N GLY A 37 -13.93 7.00 10.19
CA GLY A 37 -14.51 6.05 9.23
C GLY A 37 -13.49 5.03 8.74
N ARG A 38 -13.91 4.23 7.76
CA ARG A 38 -13.12 3.15 7.17
C ARG A 38 -12.32 3.65 5.98
N ILE A 39 -11.06 3.18 5.91
CA ILE A 39 -10.17 3.33 4.75
C ILE A 39 -9.73 1.92 4.33
N VAL A 40 -9.77 1.61 3.03
CA VAL A 40 -9.27 0.35 2.48
C VAL A 40 -8.07 0.66 1.59
N ILE A 41 -6.96 -0.02 1.86
CA ILE A 41 -5.69 0.14 1.15
C ILE A 41 -5.39 -1.17 0.41
N GLU A 42 -5.16 -1.11 -0.89
CA GLU A 42 -4.55 -2.20 -1.65
C GLU A 42 -3.04 -2.16 -1.46
N LEU A 43 -2.42 -3.30 -1.15
CA LEU A 43 -0.99 -3.42 -0.85
C LEU A 43 -0.21 -3.95 -2.06
N TYR A 44 0.88 -3.30 -2.41
CA TYR A 44 1.71 -3.57 -3.59
C TYR A 44 2.83 -4.57 -3.25
N LYS A 45 2.42 -5.83 -2.98
CA LYS A 45 3.32 -6.88 -2.52
C LYS A 45 4.41 -7.24 -3.53
N ASP A 46 4.12 -7.11 -4.82
CA ASP A 46 5.08 -7.45 -5.87
C ASP A 46 6.12 -6.34 -6.06
N GLU A 47 5.73 -5.08 -5.83
CA GLU A 47 6.58 -3.91 -6.03
C GLU A 47 7.40 -3.54 -4.78
N ALA A 48 6.87 -3.82 -3.58
CA ALA A 48 7.52 -3.54 -2.29
C ALA A 48 7.33 -4.70 -1.29
N PRO A 49 7.85 -5.90 -1.60
CA PRO A 49 7.57 -7.12 -0.85
C PRO A 49 7.95 -7.05 0.63
N LYS A 50 9.12 -6.54 0.98
CA LYS A 50 9.59 -6.43 2.36
C LYS A 50 8.77 -5.42 3.17
N THR A 51 8.44 -4.29 2.55
CA THR A 51 7.63 -3.23 3.16
C THR A 51 6.21 -3.73 3.44
N VAL A 52 5.60 -4.41 2.46
CA VAL A 52 4.26 -5.00 2.62
C VAL A 52 4.27 -6.11 3.67
N GLU A 53 5.28 -6.99 3.66
CA GLU A 53 5.43 -8.04 4.68
C GLU A 53 5.57 -7.46 6.09
N ASN A 54 6.39 -6.42 6.25
CA ASN A 54 6.55 -5.70 7.52
C ASN A 54 5.23 -5.08 7.97
N PHE A 55 4.52 -4.38 7.07
CA PHE A 55 3.22 -3.77 7.38
C PHE A 55 2.20 -4.83 7.81
N ILE A 56 2.06 -5.93 7.07
CA ILE A 56 1.16 -7.03 7.38
C ILE A 56 1.50 -7.66 8.74
N LYS A 57 2.79 -7.91 9.00
CA LYS A 57 3.26 -8.44 10.28
C LYS A 57 2.85 -7.55 11.45
N LEU A 58 3.13 -6.25 11.37
CA LEU A 58 2.80 -5.29 12.41
C LEU A 58 1.28 -5.14 12.60
N ALA A 59 0.50 -5.17 11.51
CA ALA A 59 -0.96 -5.15 11.56
C ALA A 59 -1.52 -6.40 12.27
N LYS A 60 -1.05 -7.59 11.89
CA LYS A 60 -1.45 -8.86 12.51
C LYS A 60 -1.05 -8.95 14.02
N GLN A 61 0.02 -8.28 14.40
CA GLN A 61 0.45 -8.14 15.80
C GLN A 61 -0.35 -7.07 16.58
N GLY A 62 -1.24 -6.32 15.91
CA GLY A 62 -2.02 -5.26 16.51
C GLY A 62 -1.23 -4.00 16.85
N VAL A 63 0.00 -3.86 16.35
CA VAL A 63 0.86 -2.69 16.63
C VAL A 63 0.21 -1.37 16.20
N TYR A 64 -0.60 -1.39 15.15
CA TYR A 64 -1.28 -0.20 14.63
C TYR A 64 -2.56 0.16 15.40
N ASN A 65 -3.10 -0.76 16.23
CA ASN A 65 -4.35 -0.53 16.91
C ASN A 65 -4.19 0.54 18.02
N GLY A 66 -5.07 1.53 18.00
CA GLY A 66 -5.05 2.64 18.94
C GLY A 66 -4.06 3.76 18.61
N LEU A 67 -3.26 3.63 17.54
CA LEU A 67 -2.34 4.68 17.14
C LEU A 67 -3.08 5.88 16.56
N ARG A 68 -2.52 7.07 16.78
CA ARG A 68 -3.07 8.33 16.29
C ARG A 68 -2.40 8.78 14.99
N PHE A 69 -3.15 9.57 14.24
CA PHE A 69 -2.57 10.39 13.19
C PHE A 69 -1.89 11.59 13.88
N HIS A 70 -0.57 11.50 14.04
CA HIS A 70 0.19 12.48 14.83
C HIS A 70 0.62 13.71 14.02
N ARG A 71 0.44 13.68 12.68
CA ARG A 71 0.71 14.80 11.79
C ARG A 71 -0.27 14.79 10.62
N VAL A 72 -0.95 15.91 10.38
CA VAL A 72 -1.92 16.07 9.29
C VAL A 72 -1.71 17.41 8.61
N ILE A 73 -1.55 17.41 7.29
CA ILE A 73 -1.35 18.62 6.49
C ILE A 73 -2.31 18.54 5.30
N PRO A 74 -3.35 19.41 5.24
CA PRO A 74 -4.21 19.54 4.06
C PRO A 74 -3.39 19.73 2.78
N ASP A 75 -3.88 19.23 1.67
CA ASP A 75 -3.25 19.28 0.35
C ASP A 75 -1.85 18.64 0.26
N PHE A 76 -1.45 17.90 1.32
CA PHE A 76 -0.18 17.19 1.34
C PHE A 76 -0.37 15.73 1.76
N MET A 77 -0.46 15.45 3.08
CA MET A 77 -0.56 14.06 3.58
C MET A 77 -1.12 13.98 5.00
N ILE A 78 -1.54 12.79 5.40
CA ILE A 78 -1.76 12.42 6.81
C ILE A 78 -0.76 11.33 7.19
N GLN A 79 -0.14 11.42 8.38
CA GLN A 79 0.92 10.52 8.86
C GLN A 79 0.53 9.84 10.17
N THR A 80 0.83 8.54 10.26
CA THR A 80 0.51 7.68 11.40
C THR A 80 1.55 6.55 11.55
N GLY A 81 1.22 5.51 12.33
CA GLY A 81 2.08 4.31 12.49
C GLY A 81 3.21 4.51 13.50
N ASP A 82 3.16 5.57 14.31
CA ASP A 82 4.11 5.83 15.38
C ASP A 82 3.58 5.37 16.75
N PRO A 83 4.17 4.34 17.38
CA PRO A 83 3.78 3.92 18.73
C PRO A 83 3.98 4.99 19.81
N ALA A 84 4.94 5.92 19.64
CA ALA A 84 5.15 7.03 20.55
C ALA A 84 4.14 8.19 20.32
N GLY A 85 3.51 8.25 19.14
CA GLY A 85 2.50 9.24 18.77
C GLY A 85 3.01 10.68 18.67
N ASN A 86 4.31 10.87 18.46
CA ASN A 86 4.96 12.19 18.36
C ASN A 86 5.94 12.30 17.17
N GLY A 87 5.98 11.30 16.29
CA GLY A 87 6.86 11.22 15.13
C GLY A 87 8.22 10.59 15.42
N THR A 88 8.53 10.21 16.67
CA THR A 88 9.88 9.71 17.03
C THR A 88 9.96 8.21 17.22
N GLY A 89 8.83 7.51 17.35
CA GLY A 89 8.77 6.08 17.59
C GLY A 89 8.87 5.23 16.35
N GLY A 90 8.89 3.91 16.57
CA GLY A 90 8.97 2.89 15.54
C GLY A 90 8.92 1.49 16.13
N PRO A 91 9.11 0.43 15.33
CA PRO A 91 8.97 -0.96 15.75
C PRO A 91 10.21 -1.50 16.50
N GLY A 92 11.23 -0.67 16.75
CA GLY A 92 12.49 -1.08 17.37
C GLY A 92 13.57 -1.55 16.38
N TYR A 93 13.31 -1.44 15.08
CA TYR A 93 14.24 -1.75 13.98
C TYR A 93 13.97 -0.84 12.78
N THR A 94 14.89 -0.86 11.82
CA THR A 94 14.72 -0.23 10.50
C THR A 94 15.03 -1.23 9.40
N PHE A 95 14.54 -0.94 8.18
CA PHE A 95 14.82 -1.72 6.99
C PHE A 95 14.99 -0.83 5.75
N GLU A 96 15.52 -1.41 4.69
CA GLU A 96 15.89 -0.73 3.46
C GLU A 96 14.68 -0.22 2.66
N ASP A 97 14.95 0.76 1.80
CA ASP A 97 13.99 1.27 0.83
C ASP A 97 13.75 0.29 -0.31
N GLU A 98 12.52 0.30 -0.86
CA GLU A 98 12.13 -0.47 -2.05
C GLU A 98 11.49 0.49 -3.06
N PHE A 99 12.26 0.94 -4.06
CA PHE A 99 11.79 1.86 -5.08
C PHE A 99 11.43 1.12 -6.36
N ALA A 100 10.14 1.06 -6.67
CA ALA A 100 9.65 0.50 -7.93
C ALA A 100 9.51 1.63 -8.98
N PRO A 101 10.18 1.55 -10.14
CA PRO A 101 10.18 2.63 -11.13
C PRO A 101 8.81 3.03 -11.67
N ALA A 102 7.84 2.11 -11.60
CA ALA A 102 6.47 2.36 -12.05
C ALA A 102 5.59 3.09 -11.02
N LEU A 103 6.03 3.18 -9.75
CA LEU A 103 5.27 3.83 -8.69
C LEU A 103 5.74 5.26 -8.47
N ARG A 104 4.80 6.19 -8.45
CA ARG A 104 5.05 7.62 -8.22
C ARG A 104 4.03 8.19 -7.24
N HIS A 105 4.43 9.25 -6.54
CA HIS A 105 3.52 10.03 -5.70
C HIS A 105 2.75 11.03 -6.59
N ASP A 106 1.94 10.51 -7.52
CA ASP A 106 1.31 11.24 -8.61
C ASP A 106 -0.09 11.78 -8.28
N GLY A 107 -0.62 11.48 -7.11
CA GLY A 107 -1.95 11.94 -6.73
C GLY A 107 -2.31 11.65 -5.27
N PRO A 108 -3.59 11.87 -4.91
CA PRO A 108 -4.11 11.51 -3.61
C PRO A 108 -4.23 9.99 -3.45
N GLY A 109 -4.15 9.50 -2.21
CA GLY A 109 -4.36 8.09 -1.87
C GLY A 109 -3.11 7.21 -1.97
N VAL A 110 -1.96 7.73 -2.37
CA VAL A 110 -0.70 6.97 -2.34
C VAL A 110 -0.29 6.71 -0.90
N VAL A 111 0.00 5.44 -0.58
CA VAL A 111 0.45 5.00 0.76
C VAL A 111 1.94 4.72 0.71
N SER A 112 2.71 5.44 1.52
CA SER A 112 4.16 5.44 1.45
C SER A 112 4.81 5.47 2.84
N MET A 113 6.02 4.90 2.98
CA MET A 113 6.73 4.85 4.24
C MET A 113 7.31 6.22 4.62
N ALA A 114 7.07 6.63 5.85
CA ALA A 114 7.84 7.71 6.47
C ALA A 114 9.21 7.19 6.90
N ASN A 115 10.25 7.99 6.67
CA ASN A 115 11.63 7.68 7.05
C ASN A 115 12.38 8.93 7.53
N ARG A 116 13.62 8.74 7.99
CA ARG A 116 14.55 9.80 8.43
C ARG A 116 15.83 9.82 7.59
N GLY A 117 15.71 9.47 6.33
CA GLY A 117 16.79 9.30 5.37
C GLY A 117 16.80 7.89 4.79
N PRO A 118 17.72 7.59 3.88
CA PRO A 118 17.78 6.31 3.18
C PRO A 118 17.83 5.10 4.13
N ASN A 119 17.05 4.06 3.84
CA ASN A 119 17.06 2.78 4.55
C ASN A 119 16.70 2.88 6.05
N THR A 120 15.80 3.80 6.41
CA THR A 120 15.33 3.98 7.80
C THR A 120 13.83 3.77 7.95
N ASN A 121 13.23 2.94 7.10
CA ASN A 121 11.83 2.58 7.21
C ASN A 121 11.56 1.79 8.49
N GLY A 122 10.38 2.00 9.08
CA GLY A 122 9.98 1.33 10.32
C GLY A 122 8.51 0.94 10.32
N SER A 123 7.71 1.57 11.18
CA SER A 123 6.25 1.38 11.23
C SER A 123 5.48 2.60 10.72
N GLN A 124 6.09 3.78 10.68
CA GLN A 124 5.41 5.00 10.28
C GLN A 124 5.16 5.06 8.78
N PHE A 125 3.97 5.49 8.40
CA PHE A 125 3.58 5.69 7.01
C PHE A 125 2.67 6.90 6.85
N PHE A 126 2.51 7.36 5.62
CA PHE A 126 1.61 8.46 5.29
C PHE A 126 0.71 8.11 4.09
N ILE A 127 -0.38 8.83 3.98
CA ILE A 127 -1.32 8.77 2.85
C ILE A 127 -1.38 10.16 2.24
N THR A 128 -1.13 10.26 0.94
CA THR A 128 -1.12 11.54 0.22
C THR A 128 -2.54 12.09 -0.02
N LEU A 129 -2.64 13.42 -0.12
CA LEU A 129 -3.86 14.15 -0.50
C LEU A 129 -3.71 14.85 -1.86
N ALA A 130 -2.50 14.93 -2.37
CA ALA A 130 -2.17 15.52 -3.66
C ALA A 130 -0.93 14.84 -4.25
N ALA A 131 -0.58 15.18 -5.49
CA ALA A 131 0.70 14.78 -6.08
C ALA A 131 1.88 15.40 -5.32
N THR A 132 2.86 14.56 -4.96
CA THR A 132 4.04 14.96 -4.19
C THR A 132 5.34 14.41 -4.82
N PRO A 133 5.64 14.78 -6.08
CA PRO A 133 6.71 14.15 -6.87
C PRO A 133 8.12 14.33 -6.26
N TRP A 134 8.31 15.29 -5.35
CA TRP A 134 9.56 15.46 -4.61
C TRP A 134 9.86 14.35 -3.62
N LEU A 135 8.89 13.47 -3.32
CA LEU A 135 9.03 12.28 -2.48
C LEU A 135 9.43 11.03 -3.28
N ASP A 136 9.36 11.08 -4.61
CA ASP A 136 9.75 9.96 -5.47
C ASP A 136 11.21 9.57 -5.25
N ASP A 137 11.46 8.26 -5.28
CA ASP A 137 12.78 7.67 -5.05
C ASP A 137 13.42 8.06 -3.69
N ARG A 138 12.59 8.49 -2.72
CA ARG A 138 12.99 8.82 -1.34
C ARG A 138 12.13 8.12 -0.29
N HIS A 139 10.89 7.79 -0.65
CA HIS A 139 9.95 7.12 0.22
C HIS A 139 9.36 5.92 -0.52
N THR A 140 9.34 4.76 0.13
CA THR A 140 8.83 3.51 -0.44
C THR A 140 7.32 3.56 -0.55
N ILE A 141 6.79 3.58 -1.75
CA ILE A 141 5.36 3.40 -2.01
C ILE A 141 5.03 1.92 -1.88
N PHE A 142 4.06 1.57 -1.04
CA PHE A 142 3.69 0.17 -0.81
C PHE A 142 2.19 -0.12 -0.91
N GLY A 143 1.38 0.87 -1.30
CA GLY A 143 -0.05 0.69 -1.48
C GLY A 143 -0.78 1.92 -1.98
N HIS A 144 -2.09 1.77 -2.16
CA HIS A 144 -2.99 2.85 -2.55
C HIS A 144 -4.36 2.70 -1.90
N VAL A 145 -4.98 3.80 -1.52
CA VAL A 145 -6.35 3.84 -1.00
C VAL A 145 -7.33 3.51 -2.12
N VAL A 146 -8.08 2.41 -1.97
CA VAL A 146 -9.09 1.98 -2.94
C VAL A 146 -10.52 2.30 -2.48
N GLU A 147 -10.70 2.53 -1.16
CA GLU A 147 -11.96 3.00 -0.58
C GLU A 147 -11.67 3.94 0.59
N GLY A 148 -12.50 4.98 0.76
CA GLY A 148 -12.41 5.88 1.93
C GLY A 148 -11.51 7.09 1.71
N GLN A 149 -11.18 7.50 0.49
CA GLN A 149 -10.46 8.75 0.22
C GLN A 149 -11.12 9.97 0.87
N PRO A 150 -12.48 10.13 0.91
CA PRO A 150 -13.11 11.21 1.66
C PRO A 150 -12.84 11.17 3.16
N ILE A 151 -12.57 10.00 3.74
CA ILE A 151 -12.17 9.87 5.16
C ILE A 151 -10.74 10.38 5.37
N VAL A 152 -9.82 10.12 4.42
CA VAL A 152 -8.45 10.69 4.44
C VAL A 152 -8.53 12.22 4.43
N GLU A 153 -9.37 12.80 3.57
CA GLU A 153 -9.60 14.24 3.49
C GLU A 153 -10.18 14.82 4.79
N GLN A 154 -11.17 14.14 5.39
CA GLN A 154 -11.75 14.53 6.69
C GLN A 154 -10.71 14.49 7.82
N ILE A 155 -9.79 13.53 7.81
CA ILE A 155 -8.69 13.46 8.78
C ILE A 155 -7.73 14.63 8.59
N ALA A 156 -7.41 14.98 7.35
CA ALA A 156 -6.52 16.09 7.04
C ALA A 156 -7.10 17.46 7.40
N ALA A 157 -8.44 17.58 7.38
CA ALA A 157 -9.16 18.83 7.62
C ALA A 157 -9.42 19.14 9.10
N VAL A 158 -9.01 18.27 10.05
CA VAL A 158 -9.20 18.54 11.47
C VAL A 158 -8.36 19.74 11.94
N GLU A 159 -8.81 20.41 12.98
CA GLU A 159 -8.02 21.46 13.64
C GLU A 159 -6.71 20.89 14.16
N ARG A 160 -5.61 21.61 13.95
CA ARG A 160 -4.25 21.21 14.31
C ARG A 160 -3.46 22.35 14.92
N ASP A 161 -2.42 22.00 15.67
CA ASP A 161 -1.49 22.96 16.23
C ASP A 161 -0.43 23.43 15.20
N ALA A 162 0.49 24.28 15.64
CA ALA A 162 1.57 24.82 14.81
C ALA A 162 2.58 23.74 14.33
N ASN A 163 2.52 22.53 14.89
CA ASN A 163 3.36 21.38 14.49
C ASN A 163 2.56 20.37 13.64
N ASP A 164 1.43 20.79 13.08
CA ASP A 164 0.53 19.96 12.27
C ASP A 164 -0.09 18.77 13.03
N ARG A 165 -0.11 18.78 14.34
CA ARG A 165 -0.71 17.76 15.18
C ARG A 165 -2.20 18.08 15.41
N PRO A 166 -3.12 17.10 15.18
CA PRO A 166 -4.53 17.29 15.52
C PRO A 166 -4.75 17.71 16.97
N LEU A 167 -5.57 18.76 17.20
CA LEU A 167 -5.95 19.20 18.54
C LEU A 167 -6.82 18.16 19.25
N ALA A 168 -7.67 17.46 18.50
CA ALA A 168 -8.43 16.30 18.98
C ALA A 168 -7.89 15.04 18.31
N ASP A 169 -7.58 14.02 19.11
CA ASP A 169 -6.99 12.79 18.61
C ASP A 169 -7.87 12.14 17.53
N VAL A 170 -7.29 11.91 16.37
CA VAL A 170 -7.83 11.01 15.34
C VAL A 170 -7.08 9.68 15.46
N VAL A 171 -7.82 8.61 15.71
CA VAL A 171 -7.26 7.32 16.08
C VAL A 171 -7.53 6.26 15.01
N MET A 172 -6.53 5.49 14.69
CA MET A 172 -6.62 4.23 13.95
C MET A 172 -7.03 3.13 14.95
N LYS A 173 -8.33 2.76 14.94
CA LYS A 173 -8.89 1.84 15.94
C LYS A 173 -8.39 0.42 15.75
N GLN A 174 -8.34 -0.02 14.50
CA GLN A 174 -7.94 -1.38 14.12
C GLN A 174 -7.46 -1.41 12.68
N VAL A 175 -6.48 -2.28 12.40
CA VAL A 175 -6.06 -2.63 11.03
C VAL A 175 -6.21 -4.14 10.85
N THR A 176 -6.99 -4.54 9.84
CA THR A 176 -7.22 -5.95 9.48
C THR A 176 -6.70 -6.22 8.08
N ILE A 177 -5.99 -7.33 7.89
CA ILE A 177 -5.48 -7.74 6.58
C ILE A 177 -6.43 -8.76 5.96
N VAL A 178 -6.75 -8.57 4.68
CA VAL A 178 -7.51 -9.50 3.82
C VAL A 178 -6.59 -9.91 2.68
N GLU A 179 -6.35 -11.21 2.56
CA GLU A 179 -5.50 -11.85 1.53
C GLU A 179 -6.37 -12.56 0.48
#